data_02bd1812a006ceb898751d5f9868e26a
#
_entry.id   02bd1812a006ceb898751d5f9868e26a
#
_cell.length_a   1.000
_cell.length_b   1.000
_cell.length_c   1.000
_cell.angle_alpha   90.00
_cell.angle_beta   90.00
_cell.angle_gamma   90.00
#
_symmetry.space_group_name_H-M   'P 1'
#
loop_
_entity.id
_entity.type
_entity.pdbx_description
1 polymer ?
#
loop_
_entity_poly.entity_id
_entity_poly.type
_entity_poly.pdbx_seq_one_letter_code
_entity_poly.pdbx_strand_id
1 'polypeptide(L)'
;SKEEMINLRKKLRSNILLVVDDAYFEFMNKDDFISGLELFKNEANVMITRTFSKIYGLAGLRIGWGYSSKEIINAMYQIKPPFNVNRAALAASIEAIEDNEWTKRAVEHNTLWANKIFSILKEKKVVSNKPTANFFLRNLIKQKLILMRFLIN
;
A
#
# COMPACT_ATOMS: atom_id res chain seq x y z
N SER A 1 -13.60 -5.71 0.33
CA SER A 1 -14.59 -4.71 0.78
C SER A 1 -14.47 -4.45 2.29
N LYS A 2 -15.09 -3.38 2.76
CA LYS A 2 -15.19 -3.03 4.18
C LYS A 2 -15.78 -4.18 5.00
N GLU A 3 -16.89 -4.73 4.54
CA GLU A 3 -17.62 -5.80 5.20
C GLU A 3 -16.76 -7.07 5.32
N GLU A 4 -16.02 -7.41 4.29
CA GLU A 4 -15.11 -8.57 4.30
C GLU A 4 -14.01 -8.41 5.34
N MET A 5 -13.40 -7.23 5.43
CA MET A 5 -12.35 -6.92 6.41
C MET A 5 -12.89 -6.98 7.85
N ILE A 6 -14.07 -6.40 8.11
CA ILE A 6 -14.74 -6.47 9.42
C ILE A 6 -15.09 -7.92 9.75
N ASN A 7 -15.62 -8.68 8.79
CA ASN A 7 -15.98 -10.09 9.00
C ASN A 7 -14.74 -10.96 9.23
N LEU A 8 -13.65 -10.70 8.52
CA LEU A 8 -12.37 -11.37 8.78
C LEU A 8 -11.93 -11.13 10.22
N ARG A 9 -11.87 -9.86 10.67
CA ARG A 9 -11.46 -9.53 12.06
C ARG A 9 -12.35 -10.21 13.11
N LYS A 10 -13.67 -10.19 12.92
CA LYS A 10 -14.63 -10.84 13.84
C LYS A 10 -14.45 -12.35 13.95
N LYS A 11 -14.02 -13.01 12.87
CA LYS A 11 -13.78 -14.47 12.86
C LYS A 11 -12.41 -14.87 13.40
N LEU A 12 -11.46 -13.94 13.48
CA LEU A 12 -10.15 -14.21 14.04
C LEU A 12 -10.24 -14.29 15.56
N ARG A 13 -9.53 -15.26 16.15
CA ARG A 13 -9.36 -15.36 17.60
C ARG A 13 -8.63 -14.13 18.13
N SER A 14 -8.95 -13.74 19.37
CA SER A 14 -8.37 -12.54 20.01
C SER A 14 -6.84 -12.56 20.16
N ASN A 15 -6.23 -13.76 20.18
CA ASN A 15 -4.78 -13.93 20.26
C ASN A 15 -4.06 -13.91 18.90
N ILE A 16 -4.77 -13.64 17.80
CA ILE A 16 -4.18 -13.51 16.46
C ILE A 16 -4.03 -12.04 16.11
N LEU A 17 -2.81 -11.61 15.82
CA LEU A 17 -2.53 -10.29 15.29
C LEU A 17 -2.92 -10.23 13.82
N LEU A 18 -3.85 -9.33 13.49
CA LEU A 18 -4.16 -8.99 12.08
C LEU A 18 -3.27 -7.83 11.64
N VAL A 19 -2.45 -8.06 10.63
CA VAL A 19 -1.68 -6.98 9.99
C VAL A 19 -2.36 -6.57 8.69
N VAL A 20 -2.74 -5.29 8.60
CA VAL A 20 -3.33 -4.69 7.40
C VAL A 20 -2.26 -3.84 6.72
N ASP A 21 -1.82 -4.27 5.55
CA ASP A 21 -0.82 -3.55 4.75
C ASP A 21 -1.51 -2.57 3.79
N ASP A 22 -1.58 -1.32 4.20
CA ASP A 22 -2.18 -0.20 3.44
C ASP A 22 -1.14 0.53 2.58
N ALA A 23 -0.09 -0.16 2.10
CA ALA A 23 1.02 0.44 1.35
C ALA A 23 0.61 1.17 0.06
N TYR A 24 -0.56 0.88 -0.48
CA TYR A 24 -1.11 1.47 -1.71
C TYR A 24 -2.41 2.25 -1.47
N PHE A 25 -2.74 2.53 -0.23
CA PHE A 25 -4.01 3.18 0.14
C PHE A 25 -4.25 4.50 -0.59
N GLU A 26 -3.22 5.33 -0.72
CA GLU A 26 -3.31 6.66 -1.33
C GLU A 26 -3.69 6.61 -2.82
N PHE A 27 -3.47 5.50 -3.52
CA PHE A 27 -3.88 5.29 -4.91
C PHE A 27 -5.34 4.88 -5.05
N MET A 28 -5.99 4.46 -3.94
CA MET A 28 -7.33 3.91 -3.99
C MET A 28 -8.39 4.99 -4.15
N ASN A 29 -9.46 4.67 -4.86
CA ASN A 29 -10.65 5.51 -4.86
C ASN A 29 -11.34 5.41 -3.49
N LYS A 30 -11.50 6.53 -2.81
CA LYS A 30 -12.07 6.61 -1.46
C LYS A 30 -13.52 6.14 -1.37
N ASP A 31 -14.26 6.16 -2.47
CA ASP A 31 -15.66 5.75 -2.49
C ASP A 31 -15.82 4.23 -2.32
N ASP A 32 -14.82 3.46 -2.79
CA ASP A 32 -14.85 2.00 -2.80
C ASP A 32 -13.98 1.35 -1.72
N PHE A 33 -13.15 2.14 -1.04
CA PHE A 33 -12.11 1.60 -0.17
C PHE A 33 -11.92 2.41 1.12
N ILE A 34 -11.87 1.72 2.24
CA ILE A 34 -11.62 2.28 3.57
C ILE A 34 -10.28 1.77 4.09
N SER A 35 -9.47 2.69 4.64
CA SER A 35 -8.21 2.36 5.28
C SER A 35 -8.39 1.43 6.48
N GLY A 36 -7.44 0.52 6.67
CA GLY A 36 -7.35 -0.27 7.90
C GLY A 36 -7.31 0.61 9.15
N LEU A 37 -6.71 1.81 9.07
CA LEU A 37 -6.69 2.76 10.18
C LEU A 37 -8.10 3.25 10.54
N GLU A 38 -8.93 3.57 9.58
CA GLU A 38 -10.31 3.99 9.83
C GLU A 38 -11.17 2.85 10.39
N LEU A 39 -10.95 1.63 9.91
CA LEU A 39 -11.71 0.46 10.35
C LEU A 39 -11.33 -0.02 11.75
N PHE A 40 -10.04 0.02 12.09
CA PHE A 40 -9.49 -0.75 13.20
C PHE A 40 -8.65 0.06 14.20
N LYS A 41 -8.68 1.39 14.15
CA LYS A 41 -7.87 2.24 15.04
C LYS A 41 -8.02 1.96 16.53
N ASN A 42 -9.14 1.37 16.94
CA ASN A 42 -9.46 1.06 18.34
C ASN A 42 -9.36 -0.46 18.65
N GLU A 43 -8.96 -1.28 17.69
CA GLU A 43 -8.84 -2.72 17.86
C GLU A 43 -7.49 -3.10 18.47
N ALA A 44 -7.49 -3.91 19.52
CA ALA A 44 -6.29 -4.24 20.29
C ALA A 44 -5.26 -5.05 19.49
N ASN A 45 -5.70 -6.07 18.73
CA ASN A 45 -4.84 -6.99 18.00
C ASN A 45 -4.86 -6.75 16.50
N VAL A 46 -4.77 -5.47 16.11
CA VAL A 46 -4.62 -5.07 14.71
C VAL A 46 -3.44 -4.13 14.58
N MET A 47 -2.64 -4.34 13.55
CA MET A 47 -1.57 -3.45 13.14
C MET A 47 -1.81 -2.99 11.71
N ILE A 48 -1.73 -1.69 11.47
CA ILE A 48 -1.82 -1.09 10.15
C ILE A 48 -0.42 -0.62 9.75
N THR A 49 0.01 -0.95 8.54
CA THR A 49 1.31 -0.52 8.01
C THR A 49 1.14 0.38 6.80
N ARG A 50 1.96 1.41 6.69
CA ARG A 50 2.06 2.36 5.59
C ARG A 50 3.50 2.58 5.17
N THR A 51 3.72 3.07 3.96
CA THR A 51 5.06 3.27 3.44
C THR A 51 5.21 4.60 2.71
N PHE A 52 6.38 5.19 2.79
CA PHE A 52 6.77 6.32 1.95
C PHE A 52 7.36 5.87 0.60
N SER A 53 7.52 4.57 0.39
CA SER A 53 8.15 4.01 -0.81
C SER A 53 7.29 4.08 -2.07
N LYS A 54 5.98 4.33 -1.97
CA LYS A 54 5.03 4.29 -3.09
C LYS A 54 4.63 5.68 -3.53
N ILE A 55 3.47 6.17 -3.11
CA ILE A 55 2.93 7.46 -3.54
C ILE A 55 3.87 8.64 -3.29
N TYR A 56 4.60 8.61 -2.18
CA TYR A 56 5.51 9.68 -1.79
C TYR A 56 6.87 9.66 -2.52
N GLY A 57 7.15 8.62 -3.33
CA GLY A 57 8.38 8.55 -4.14
C GLY A 57 9.67 8.30 -3.37
N LEU A 58 9.63 7.97 -2.07
CA LEU A 58 10.78 7.86 -1.18
C LEU A 58 11.29 6.42 -1.00
N ALA A 59 11.14 5.56 -2.02
CA ALA A 59 11.51 4.15 -1.93
C ALA A 59 12.97 3.90 -1.50
N GLY A 60 13.90 4.74 -1.97
CA GLY A 60 15.33 4.65 -1.65
C GLY A 60 15.67 4.99 -0.20
N LEU A 61 14.83 5.73 0.50
CA LEU A 61 15.07 6.18 1.88
C LEU A 61 14.72 5.14 2.94
N ARG A 62 14.03 4.06 2.57
CA ARG A 62 13.68 2.93 3.43
C ARG A 62 12.92 3.32 4.70
N ILE A 63 11.79 4.03 4.55
CA ILE A 63 10.97 4.49 5.65
C ILE A 63 9.49 4.12 5.42
N GLY A 64 8.82 3.80 6.50
CA GLY A 64 7.39 3.57 6.63
C GLY A 64 6.98 3.74 8.08
N TRP A 65 5.70 3.55 8.36
CA TRP A 65 5.18 3.65 9.71
C TRP A 65 4.13 2.57 9.98
N GLY A 66 3.93 2.27 11.25
CA GLY A 66 2.91 1.36 11.71
C GLY A 66 2.07 1.99 12.81
N TYR A 67 0.79 1.64 12.85
CA TYR A 67 -0.14 2.02 13.89
C TYR A 67 -0.74 0.77 14.53
N SER A 68 -0.72 0.70 15.86
CA SER A 68 -1.30 -0.41 16.60
C SER A 68 -1.56 -0.01 18.08
N SER A 69 -2.06 -0.95 18.89
CA SER A 69 -2.16 -0.74 20.33
C SER A 69 -0.78 -0.49 20.97
N LYS A 70 -0.77 0.24 22.09
CA LYS A 70 0.46 0.56 22.83
C LYS A 70 1.26 -0.70 23.20
N GLU A 71 0.59 -1.79 23.52
CA GLU A 71 1.22 -3.06 23.86
C GLU A 71 2.05 -3.62 22.70
N ILE A 72 1.46 -3.70 21.51
CA ILE A 72 2.15 -4.18 20.30
C ILE A 72 3.31 -3.24 19.93
N ILE A 73 3.09 -1.93 19.99
CA ILE A 73 4.13 -0.95 19.69
C ILE A 73 5.30 -1.07 20.68
N ASN A 74 5.03 -1.26 21.97
CA ASN A 74 6.08 -1.48 22.97
C ASN A 74 6.88 -2.77 22.69
N ALA A 75 6.23 -3.86 22.33
CA ALA A 75 6.91 -5.09 21.93
C ALA A 75 7.82 -4.88 20.72
N MET A 76 7.37 -4.12 19.72
CA MET A 76 8.20 -3.77 18.58
C MET A 76 9.41 -2.90 18.96
N TYR A 77 9.26 -1.98 19.90
CA TYR A 77 10.38 -1.18 20.42
C TYR A 77 11.46 -2.03 21.09
N GLN A 78 11.09 -3.14 21.73
CA GLN A 78 12.06 -4.05 22.37
C GLN A 78 12.94 -4.80 21.34
N ILE A 79 12.42 -5.09 20.15
CA ILE A 79 13.11 -5.89 19.14
C ILE A 79 13.71 -5.08 18.00
N LYS A 80 13.32 -3.80 17.83
CA LYS A 80 13.86 -2.98 16.74
C LYS A 80 15.35 -2.70 16.96
N PRO A 81 16.18 -2.72 15.90
CA PRO A 81 17.57 -2.31 16.02
C PRO A 81 17.68 -0.81 16.35
N PRO A 82 18.77 -0.38 17.01
CA PRO A 82 19.06 1.04 17.18
C PRO A 82 19.26 1.69 15.80
N PHE A 83 18.83 2.97 15.69
CA PHE A 83 19.00 3.76 14.45
C PHE A 83 18.38 3.14 13.19
N ASN A 84 17.27 2.43 13.34
CA ASN A 84 16.58 1.76 12.24
C ASN A 84 16.04 2.70 11.15
N VAL A 85 15.91 4.00 11.43
CA VAL A 85 15.53 5.04 10.46
C VAL A 85 16.61 6.12 10.43
N ASN A 86 17.09 6.45 9.23
CA ASN A 86 18.11 7.49 9.07
C ASN A 86 17.50 8.91 9.10
N ARG A 87 18.30 9.91 9.45
CA ARG A 87 17.82 11.30 9.59
C ARG A 87 17.30 11.91 8.30
N ALA A 88 17.90 11.59 7.16
CA ALA A 88 17.46 12.09 5.87
C ALA A 88 16.06 11.54 5.54
N ALA A 89 15.81 10.26 5.83
CA ALA A 89 14.49 9.67 5.65
C ALA A 89 13.43 10.33 6.54
N LEU A 90 13.76 10.63 7.81
CA LEU A 90 12.84 11.33 8.71
C LEU A 90 12.50 12.74 8.19
N ALA A 91 13.50 13.53 7.83
CA ALA A 91 13.29 14.89 7.32
C ALA A 91 12.45 14.87 6.03
N ALA A 92 12.82 14.02 5.07
CA ALA A 92 12.08 13.91 3.81
C ALA A 92 10.65 13.41 3.99
N SER A 93 10.40 12.52 4.97
CA SER A 93 9.04 12.00 5.19
C SER A 93 8.10 13.03 5.83
N ILE A 94 8.62 13.94 6.67
CA ILE A 94 7.83 15.04 7.23
C ILE A 94 7.34 15.95 6.10
N GLU A 95 8.25 16.41 5.25
CA GLU A 95 7.90 17.25 4.10
C GLU A 95 6.95 16.53 3.12
N ALA A 96 7.21 15.26 2.84
CA ALA A 96 6.41 14.49 1.90
C ALA A 96 4.98 14.25 2.37
N ILE A 97 4.72 14.07 3.67
CA ILE A 97 3.36 13.84 4.18
C ILE A 97 2.51 15.12 4.15
N GLU A 98 3.15 16.28 4.19
CA GLU A 98 2.50 17.60 4.11
C GLU A 98 2.29 18.07 2.66
N ASP A 99 3.03 17.49 1.68
CA ASP A 99 2.90 17.84 0.26
C ASP A 99 1.66 17.18 -0.39
N ASN A 100 0.51 17.78 -0.11
CA ASN A 100 -0.76 17.33 -0.68
C ASN A 100 -0.83 17.51 -2.21
N GLU A 101 -0.11 18.52 -2.75
CA GLU A 101 -0.05 18.76 -4.19
C GLU A 101 0.70 17.66 -4.93
N TRP A 102 1.81 17.19 -4.37
CA TRP A 102 2.51 16.02 -4.91
C TRP A 102 1.60 14.80 -4.93
N THR A 103 0.97 14.46 -3.80
CA THR A 103 0.11 13.29 -3.67
C THR A 103 -1.04 13.33 -4.68
N LYS A 104 -1.69 14.48 -4.82
CA LYS A 104 -2.76 14.68 -5.79
C LYS A 104 -2.29 14.46 -7.22
N ARG A 105 -1.19 15.10 -7.63
CA ARG A 105 -0.61 14.95 -8.98
C ARG A 105 -0.19 13.50 -9.26
N ALA A 106 0.39 12.81 -8.27
CA ALA A 106 0.80 11.41 -8.40
C ALA A 106 -0.40 10.49 -8.61
N VAL A 107 -1.51 10.69 -7.88
CA VAL A 107 -2.77 9.94 -8.07
C VAL A 107 -3.37 10.20 -9.44
N GLU A 108 -3.46 11.47 -9.86
CA GLU A 108 -3.99 11.85 -11.17
C GLU A 108 -3.16 11.25 -12.32
N HIS A 109 -1.84 11.35 -12.24
CA HIS A 109 -0.91 10.75 -13.19
C HIS A 109 -1.09 9.22 -13.26
N ASN A 110 -1.09 8.55 -12.11
CA ASN A 110 -1.30 7.11 -12.05
C ASN A 110 -2.64 6.70 -12.67
N THR A 111 -3.72 7.40 -12.34
CA THR A 111 -5.07 7.11 -12.86
C THR A 111 -5.12 7.26 -14.38
N LEU A 112 -4.54 8.33 -14.91
CA LEU A 112 -4.49 8.57 -16.35
C LEU A 112 -3.75 7.45 -17.09
N TRP A 113 -2.54 7.12 -16.64
CA TRP A 113 -1.71 6.12 -17.30
C TRP A 113 -2.22 4.70 -17.08
N ALA A 114 -2.72 4.39 -15.89
CA ALA A 114 -3.33 3.10 -15.62
C ALA A 114 -4.51 2.83 -16.55
N ASN A 115 -5.37 3.81 -16.79
CA ASN A 115 -6.50 3.67 -17.72
C ASN A 115 -6.03 3.47 -19.16
N LYS A 116 -5.05 4.27 -19.64
CA LYS A 116 -4.51 4.13 -20.99
C LYS A 116 -3.87 2.77 -21.23
N ILE A 117 -2.99 2.35 -20.33
CA ILE A 117 -2.30 1.06 -20.42
C ILE A 117 -3.29 -0.09 -20.29
N PHE A 118 -4.26 0.00 -19.39
CA PHE A 118 -5.29 -1.02 -19.22
C PHE A 118 -6.09 -1.23 -20.50
N SER A 119 -6.52 -0.17 -21.19
CA SER A 119 -7.25 -0.29 -22.45
C SER A 119 -6.44 -1.06 -23.50
N ILE A 120 -5.18 -0.71 -23.69
CA ILE A 120 -4.28 -1.38 -24.64
C ILE A 120 -4.07 -2.85 -24.29
N LEU A 121 -3.81 -3.15 -23.03
CA LEU A 121 -3.53 -4.52 -22.55
C LEU A 121 -4.79 -5.39 -22.55
N LYS A 122 -5.97 -4.79 -22.31
CA LYS A 122 -7.26 -5.48 -22.37
C LYS A 122 -7.60 -5.92 -23.77
N GLU A 123 -7.43 -5.05 -24.77
CA GLU A 123 -7.60 -5.38 -26.19
C GLU A 123 -6.71 -6.56 -26.61
N LYS A 124 -5.48 -6.59 -26.09
CA LYS A 124 -4.53 -7.68 -26.31
C LYS A 124 -4.81 -8.93 -25.46
N LYS A 125 -5.85 -8.93 -24.62
CA LYS A 125 -6.21 -10.02 -23.69
C LYS A 125 -5.09 -10.41 -22.73
N VAL A 126 -4.22 -9.47 -22.37
CA VAL A 126 -3.08 -9.67 -21.46
C VAL A 126 -3.49 -9.47 -20.01
N VAL A 127 -4.45 -8.59 -19.74
CA VAL A 127 -5.00 -8.30 -18.41
C VAL A 127 -6.51 -8.47 -18.40
N SER A 128 -7.08 -8.85 -17.26
CA SER A 128 -8.51 -9.00 -17.06
C SER A 128 -9.11 -7.90 -16.18
N ASN A 129 -8.38 -7.43 -15.21
CA ASN A 129 -8.87 -6.53 -14.19
C ASN A 129 -8.27 -5.13 -14.34
N LYS A 130 -9.09 -4.10 -14.15
CA LYS A 130 -8.63 -2.72 -14.06
C LYS A 130 -7.74 -2.57 -12.81
N PRO A 131 -6.56 -1.95 -12.92
CA PRO A 131 -5.71 -1.72 -11.76
C PRO A 131 -6.31 -0.65 -10.84
N THR A 132 -6.13 -0.83 -9.55
CA THR A 132 -6.48 0.16 -8.52
C THR A 132 -5.23 0.84 -7.93
N ALA A 133 -4.07 0.27 -8.16
CA ALA A 133 -2.77 0.82 -7.79
C ALA A 133 -1.90 1.04 -9.03
N ASN A 134 -0.59 1.13 -8.87
CA ASN A 134 0.36 1.40 -9.96
C ASN A 134 0.99 0.12 -10.56
N PHE A 135 0.27 -1.00 -10.53
CA PHE A 135 0.70 -2.27 -11.13
C PHE A 135 -0.49 -3.00 -11.77
N PHE A 136 -0.19 -3.95 -12.67
CA PHE A 136 -1.17 -4.73 -13.41
C PHE A 136 -1.03 -6.21 -13.07
N LEU A 137 -2.17 -6.89 -12.92
CA LEU A 137 -2.22 -8.34 -12.85
C LEU A 137 -2.28 -8.92 -14.28
N ARG A 138 -1.24 -9.67 -14.66
CA ARG A 138 -1.18 -10.32 -15.97
C ARG A 138 -1.86 -11.68 -15.95
N ASN A 139 -2.68 -11.96 -16.94
CA ASN A 139 -3.25 -13.28 -17.15
C ASN A 139 -2.24 -14.19 -17.89
N LEU A 140 -1.64 -15.14 -17.20
CA LEU A 140 -0.61 -16.04 -17.74
C LEU A 140 -1.17 -17.29 -18.44
N ILE A 141 -2.47 -17.53 -18.37
CA ILE A 141 -3.06 -18.85 -18.72
C ILE A 141 -3.12 -19.10 -20.24
N LYS A 142 -2.87 -18.12 -21.10
CA LYS A 142 -3.06 -18.28 -22.55
C LYS A 142 -1.87 -17.95 -23.46
N GLN A 143 -0.68 -17.68 -22.93
CA GLN A 143 0.49 -17.41 -23.79
C GLN A 143 1.73 -18.17 -23.32
N LYS A 144 2.36 -18.91 -24.25
CA LYS A 144 3.73 -19.42 -24.10
C LYS A 144 4.62 -18.28 -23.62
N LEU A 145 5.42 -18.57 -22.61
CA LEU A 145 6.31 -17.66 -21.89
C LEU A 145 7.09 -16.75 -22.84
N ILE A 146 6.67 -15.51 -22.98
CA ILE A 146 7.59 -14.43 -23.38
C ILE A 146 7.88 -13.67 -22.08
N LEU A 147 9.05 -13.96 -21.51
CA LEU A 147 9.62 -13.20 -20.41
C LEU A 147 9.98 -11.81 -20.94
N MET A 148 9.06 -10.84 -20.82
CA MET A 148 9.44 -9.43 -20.92
C MET A 148 9.87 -8.96 -19.53
N ARG A 149 11.18 -8.91 -19.34
CA ARG A 149 11.84 -8.19 -18.25
C ARG A 149 11.72 -6.70 -18.58
N PHE A 150 10.83 -5.98 -17.92
CA PHE A 150 10.90 -4.53 -17.91
C PHE A 150 12.02 -4.14 -16.93
N LEU A 151 13.16 -3.76 -17.48
CA LEU A 151 14.17 -2.99 -16.76
C LEU A 151 13.66 -1.55 -16.73
N ILE A 152 13.29 -1.09 -15.54
CA ILE A 152 13.12 0.33 -15.25
C ILE A 152 14.52 0.86 -14.91
N ASN A 153 15.09 1.64 -15.78
CA ASN A 153 16.21 2.53 -15.47
C ASN A 153 15.67 3.80 -14.84
#